data_2f9d32e769a01b39dd4a7b4b0d386d9e
#
_entry.id   2f9d32e769a01b39dd4a7b4b0d386d9e
#
_cell.length_a   1.000
_cell.length_b   1.000
_cell.length_c   1.000
_cell.angle_alpha   90.00
_cell.angle_beta   90.00
_cell.angle_gamma   90.00
#
_symmetry.space_group_name_H-M   'P 1'
#
loop_
_entity.id
_entity.type
_entity.pdbx_description
1 polymer ?
#
loop_
_entity_poly.entity_id
_entity_poly.type
_entity_poly.pdbx_seq_one_letter_code
_entity_poly.pdbx_strand_id
1 'polypeptide(L)'
;MEITSINTESLSRMVLAGAKNLEAKKEWINELNVFPVPDGDTGTNMSMTIMSAAREVGALSNPTMKELAKAISSGSLRGARGNSGVILSQLFRGFCKVIKEYDEVDVSVLCDAFQKAVETAYKAVMKPKEGTILTVANGAADKALDLAQETEDLVYFCDEVIKHAEYVLSQTPEMLPVLKQAGVVDSGGQGLVQVLKGAYDSLLGKEIDYSIEETPASAGTAKVSEPAEQEIKYGYCTEFIIVLTRPLSEKEEKEYKSYLESIGDSIVVVADDEVVKTHVHTNDPGLAIQKALTHGSLTKIKIDNMREEHQEKLIKDAEKAAARQKEQEAEKEEPRKPMGFIAVSIGEGMNEIFRGLGADYLIEGGQTMNPSTEDMLAAIDHVNADHIFILPNNKNIIMAANQAAELTADKDIIVLPTKTIPQGIVALVNYIPDYTAEENKEAMLAELDSVKTGQVTYAVRDTEIDGMQIRQNDYMGIGDKAILAVGTDLKETTMKMIDAMVDEDSAIVSIYYGADETEEHAQEIGKMIEEKYPDVEVEINCGGQPIYYFVISVE
;
A
#
# COMPACT_ATOMS: atom_id res chain seq x y z
N MET A 1 34.68 -20.14 -3.60
CA MET A 1 34.21 -21.35 -2.90
C MET A 1 32.89 -21.66 -3.55
N GLU A 2 32.78 -22.79 -4.18
CA GLU A 2 31.50 -23.19 -4.81
C GLU A 2 30.48 -23.49 -3.72
N ILE A 3 29.28 -22.91 -3.81
CA ILE A 3 28.16 -23.21 -2.93
C ILE A 3 27.19 -24.07 -3.74
N THR A 4 26.99 -25.32 -3.34
CA THR A 4 26.17 -26.28 -4.06
C THR A 4 24.81 -26.53 -3.41
N SER A 5 24.62 -26.11 -2.16
CA SER A 5 23.32 -26.17 -1.47
C SER A 5 23.11 -25.00 -0.51
N ILE A 6 21.86 -24.63 -0.29
CA ILE A 6 21.39 -23.61 0.63
C ILE A 6 20.57 -24.31 1.71
N ASN A 7 21.03 -24.24 2.95
CA ASN A 7 20.26 -24.74 4.10
C ASN A 7 19.24 -23.72 4.58
N THR A 8 18.39 -24.14 5.51
CA THR A 8 17.29 -23.33 6.05
C THR A 8 17.76 -22.01 6.65
N GLU A 9 18.88 -22.00 7.39
CA GLU A 9 19.42 -20.78 8.01
C GLU A 9 19.89 -19.77 6.96
N SER A 10 20.60 -20.26 5.92
CA SER A 10 21.07 -19.41 4.82
C SER A 10 19.89 -18.85 4.03
N LEU A 11 18.87 -19.66 3.73
CA LEU A 11 17.67 -19.21 3.02
C LEU A 11 16.89 -18.18 3.85
N SER A 12 16.77 -18.38 5.17
CA SER A 12 16.17 -17.41 6.08
C SER A 12 16.86 -16.05 5.97
N ARG A 13 18.21 -16.02 6.06
CA ARG A 13 19.00 -14.80 5.89
C ARG A 13 18.81 -14.16 4.51
N MET A 14 18.75 -14.96 3.44
CA MET A 14 18.51 -14.47 2.09
C MET A 14 17.16 -13.76 1.96
N VAL A 15 16.10 -14.31 2.56
CA VAL A 15 14.77 -13.68 2.57
C VAL A 15 14.77 -12.35 3.32
N LEU A 16 15.38 -12.32 4.51
CA LEU A 16 15.53 -11.10 5.30
C LEU A 16 16.31 -10.02 4.56
N ALA A 17 17.41 -10.39 3.91
CA ALA A 17 18.24 -9.49 3.11
C ALA A 17 17.48 -8.94 1.88
N GLY A 18 16.71 -9.78 1.19
CA GLY A 18 15.83 -9.37 0.10
C GLY A 18 14.80 -8.34 0.54
N ALA A 19 14.19 -8.57 1.71
CA ALA A 19 13.22 -7.64 2.29
C ALA A 19 13.85 -6.27 2.62
N LYS A 20 15.00 -6.27 3.28
CA LYS A 20 15.74 -5.05 3.62
C LYS A 20 16.19 -4.26 2.38
N ASN A 21 16.68 -4.95 1.35
CA ASN A 21 17.12 -4.29 0.12
C ASN A 21 15.95 -3.63 -0.62
N LEU A 22 14.79 -4.29 -0.65
CA LEU A 22 13.57 -3.72 -1.22
C LEU A 22 13.09 -2.51 -0.41
N GLU A 23 13.03 -2.63 0.93
CA GLU A 23 12.61 -1.55 1.82
C GLU A 23 13.49 -0.31 1.67
N ALA A 24 14.80 -0.49 1.62
CA ALA A 24 15.76 0.61 1.43
C ALA A 24 15.59 1.36 0.09
N LYS A 25 14.95 0.73 -0.89
CA LYS A 25 14.78 1.28 -2.25
C LYS A 25 13.31 1.55 -2.61
N LYS A 26 12.39 1.42 -1.66
CA LYS A 26 10.95 1.53 -1.92
C LYS A 26 10.56 2.87 -2.55
N GLU A 27 11.13 3.99 -2.09
CA GLU A 27 10.82 5.31 -2.63
C GLU A 27 11.26 5.46 -4.10
N TRP A 28 12.46 4.99 -4.42
CA TRP A 28 12.92 4.96 -5.81
C TRP A 28 12.04 4.07 -6.70
N ILE A 29 11.56 2.94 -6.19
CA ILE A 29 10.63 2.06 -6.94
C ILE A 29 9.27 2.74 -7.09
N ASN A 30 8.80 3.49 -6.09
CA ASN A 30 7.60 4.31 -6.19
C ASN A 30 7.70 5.36 -7.31
N GLU A 31 8.88 5.98 -7.48
CA GLU A 31 9.12 6.94 -8.57
C GLU A 31 9.00 6.33 -9.97
N LEU A 32 9.23 5.02 -10.13
CA LEU A 32 9.05 4.31 -11.39
C LEU A 32 7.58 4.01 -11.71
N ASN A 33 6.70 4.07 -10.73
CA ASN A 33 5.27 3.85 -10.91
C ASN A 33 4.60 5.14 -11.38
N VAL A 34 4.46 5.28 -12.70
CA VAL A 34 4.09 6.55 -13.35
C VAL A 34 2.69 6.57 -13.94
N PHE A 35 1.91 5.51 -13.85
CA PHE A 35 0.65 5.41 -14.59
C PHE A 35 -0.51 4.84 -13.77
N PRO A 36 -1.74 5.31 -14.04
CA PRO A 36 -2.14 6.58 -14.73
C PRO A 36 -2.11 7.77 -13.78
N VAL A 37 -2.30 7.53 -12.50
CA VAL A 37 -2.16 8.48 -11.39
C VAL A 37 -0.81 8.21 -10.75
N PRO A 38 -0.10 9.24 -10.30
CA PRO A 38 1.11 9.05 -9.51
C PRO A 38 0.74 8.59 -8.08
N ASP A 39 0.03 7.46 -7.98
CA ASP A 39 -0.18 6.79 -6.71
C ASP A 39 1.14 6.26 -6.14
N GLY A 40 2.16 6.07 -7.00
CA GLY A 40 3.56 5.86 -6.63
C GLY A 40 3.74 4.86 -5.49
N ASP A 41 2.90 3.82 -5.42
CA ASP A 41 2.75 2.97 -4.25
C ASP A 41 3.35 1.57 -4.41
N THR A 42 3.86 1.23 -5.61
CA THR A 42 4.37 -0.11 -5.94
C THR A 42 5.49 -0.54 -4.98
N GLY A 43 6.48 0.31 -4.74
CA GLY A 43 7.57 0.01 -3.82
C GLY A 43 7.09 -0.16 -2.39
N THR A 44 6.16 0.69 -1.95
CA THR A 44 5.51 0.63 -0.64
C THR A 44 4.73 -0.67 -0.47
N ASN A 45 3.86 -1.02 -1.43
CA ASN A 45 3.05 -2.23 -1.39
C ASN A 45 3.91 -3.50 -1.36
N MET A 46 4.93 -3.58 -2.21
CA MET A 46 5.86 -4.72 -2.24
C MET A 46 6.69 -4.80 -0.97
N SER A 47 7.19 -3.67 -0.46
CA SER A 47 7.97 -3.62 0.78
C SER A 47 7.12 -4.09 1.97
N MET A 48 5.91 -3.56 2.15
CA MET A 48 5.01 -3.98 3.24
C MET A 48 4.67 -5.47 3.16
N THR A 49 4.50 -6.00 1.95
CA THR A 49 4.21 -7.41 1.71
C THR A 49 5.37 -8.32 2.14
N ILE A 50 6.59 -8.02 1.68
CA ILE A 50 7.76 -8.85 2.02
C ILE A 50 8.19 -8.66 3.48
N MET A 51 8.03 -7.47 4.05
CA MET A 51 8.33 -7.19 5.45
C MET A 51 7.38 -7.96 6.39
N SER A 52 6.13 -8.21 5.99
CA SER A 52 5.22 -9.09 6.73
C SER A 52 5.75 -10.53 6.76
N ALA A 53 6.25 -11.06 5.64
CA ALA A 53 6.93 -12.36 5.61
C ALA A 53 8.21 -12.36 6.46
N ALA A 54 9.02 -11.31 6.36
CA ALA A 54 10.28 -11.18 7.08
C ALA A 54 10.08 -11.17 8.60
N ARG A 55 9.00 -10.56 9.12
CA ARG A 55 8.67 -10.61 10.55
C ARG A 55 8.37 -12.04 11.01
N GLU A 56 7.58 -12.81 10.24
CA GLU A 56 7.31 -14.21 10.59
C GLU A 56 8.58 -15.07 10.52
N VAL A 57 9.43 -14.86 9.52
CA VAL A 57 10.72 -15.53 9.39
C VAL A 57 11.66 -15.18 10.57
N GLY A 58 11.75 -13.90 10.92
CA GLY A 58 12.58 -13.41 12.03
C GLY A 58 12.15 -13.91 13.41
N ALA A 59 10.88 -14.27 13.58
CA ALA A 59 10.33 -14.83 14.82
C ALA A 59 10.66 -16.33 14.99
N LEU A 60 11.15 -17.00 13.96
CA LEU A 60 11.48 -18.43 14.02
C LEU A 60 12.84 -18.68 14.69
N SER A 61 12.91 -19.69 15.56
CA SER A 61 14.13 -20.17 16.17
C SER A 61 14.47 -21.55 15.63
N ASN A 62 15.57 -21.67 14.87
CA ASN A 62 16.02 -22.91 14.24
C ASN A 62 14.92 -23.66 13.47
N PRO A 63 14.26 -23.02 12.50
CA PRO A 63 13.16 -23.64 11.77
C PRO A 63 13.63 -24.79 10.87
N THR A 64 12.72 -25.71 10.62
CA THR A 64 12.81 -26.63 9.48
C THR A 64 12.50 -25.85 8.18
N MET A 65 12.91 -26.38 7.01
CA MET A 65 12.58 -25.78 5.72
C MET A 65 11.06 -25.64 5.53
N LYS A 66 10.28 -26.60 6.01
CA LYS A 66 8.82 -26.57 5.98
C LYS A 66 8.24 -25.42 6.80
N GLU A 67 8.76 -25.17 7.99
CA GLU A 67 8.33 -24.06 8.85
C GLU A 67 8.73 -22.71 8.25
N LEU A 68 9.95 -22.60 7.71
CA LEU A 68 10.42 -21.41 6.99
C LEU A 68 9.54 -21.12 5.77
N ALA A 69 9.28 -22.11 4.92
CA ALA A 69 8.42 -21.97 3.76
C ALA A 69 6.99 -21.55 4.13
N LYS A 70 6.46 -22.09 5.25
CA LYS A 70 5.16 -21.67 5.78
C LYS A 70 5.18 -20.20 6.22
N ALA A 71 6.20 -19.75 6.95
CA ALA A 71 6.32 -18.37 7.41
C ALA A 71 6.42 -17.39 6.23
N ILE A 72 7.25 -17.69 5.23
CA ILE A 72 7.38 -16.86 4.02
C ILE A 72 6.04 -16.77 3.28
N SER A 73 5.42 -17.91 2.98
CA SER A 73 4.17 -17.97 2.22
C SER A 73 3.01 -17.31 2.96
N SER A 74 2.81 -17.64 4.23
CA SER A 74 1.71 -17.14 5.05
C SER A 74 1.87 -15.65 5.37
N GLY A 75 3.07 -15.23 5.76
CA GLY A 75 3.37 -13.84 6.08
C GLY A 75 3.21 -12.91 4.87
N SER A 76 3.77 -13.30 3.70
CA SER A 76 3.58 -12.51 2.48
C SER A 76 2.12 -12.46 2.02
N LEU A 77 1.38 -13.58 2.17
CA LEU A 77 -0.02 -13.66 1.77
C LEU A 77 -0.90 -12.72 2.60
N ARG A 78 -0.75 -12.73 3.94
CA ARG A 78 -1.50 -11.84 4.83
C ARG A 78 -1.14 -10.38 4.66
N GLY A 79 0.14 -10.10 4.51
CA GLY A 79 0.63 -8.74 4.31
C GLY A 79 0.49 -8.18 2.89
N ALA A 80 -0.06 -8.95 1.95
CA ALA A 80 -0.16 -8.55 0.55
C ALA A 80 -1.04 -7.30 0.37
N ARG A 81 -0.49 -6.29 -0.30
CA ARG A 81 -1.15 -5.00 -0.58
C ARG A 81 -1.03 -4.62 -2.04
N GLY A 82 -2.10 -4.08 -2.60
CA GLY A 82 -2.15 -3.71 -4.00
C GLY A 82 -1.86 -4.87 -4.96
N ASN A 83 -1.90 -4.62 -6.25
CA ASN A 83 -1.63 -5.67 -7.24
C ASN A 83 -0.19 -6.19 -7.18
N SER A 84 0.78 -5.30 -6.99
CA SER A 84 2.21 -5.65 -6.95
C SER A 84 2.56 -6.52 -5.75
N GLY A 85 2.01 -6.21 -4.57
CA GLY A 85 2.20 -7.02 -3.37
C GLY A 85 1.51 -8.37 -3.46
N VAL A 86 0.28 -8.42 -4.01
CA VAL A 86 -0.42 -9.70 -4.22
C VAL A 86 0.36 -10.59 -5.18
N ILE A 87 0.86 -10.06 -6.31
CA ILE A 87 1.65 -10.85 -7.26
C ILE A 87 2.95 -11.34 -6.60
N LEU A 88 3.65 -10.49 -5.84
CA LEU A 88 4.84 -10.89 -5.09
C LEU A 88 4.53 -12.02 -4.09
N SER A 89 3.41 -11.94 -3.37
CA SER A 89 2.97 -12.99 -2.44
C SER A 89 2.70 -14.32 -3.15
N GLN A 90 2.16 -14.29 -4.37
CA GLN A 90 1.92 -15.50 -5.17
C GLN A 90 3.20 -16.11 -5.72
N LEU A 91 4.19 -15.27 -6.08
CA LEU A 91 5.54 -15.76 -6.41
C LEU A 91 6.16 -16.49 -5.22
N PHE A 92 6.13 -15.91 -4.01
CA PHE A 92 6.61 -16.60 -2.80
C PHE A 92 5.81 -17.87 -2.49
N ARG A 93 4.49 -17.84 -2.64
CA ARG A 93 3.65 -19.02 -2.43
C ARG A 93 4.04 -20.18 -3.36
N GLY A 94 4.26 -19.90 -4.63
CA GLY A 94 4.72 -20.89 -5.61
C GLY A 94 6.09 -21.44 -5.27
N PHE A 95 7.05 -20.57 -4.96
CA PHE A 95 8.41 -20.92 -4.54
C PHE A 95 8.39 -21.83 -3.31
N CYS A 96 7.64 -21.46 -2.28
CA CYS A 96 7.52 -22.20 -1.02
C CYS A 96 6.85 -23.58 -1.19
N LYS A 97 5.99 -23.77 -2.20
CA LYS A 97 5.38 -25.08 -2.49
C LYS A 97 6.42 -26.13 -2.86
N VAL A 98 7.53 -25.73 -3.46
CA VAL A 98 8.61 -26.64 -3.86
C VAL A 98 9.58 -26.84 -2.69
N ILE A 99 10.16 -25.77 -2.17
CA ILE A 99 11.25 -25.86 -1.18
C ILE A 99 10.88 -26.56 0.12
N LYS A 100 9.61 -26.52 0.52
CA LYS A 100 9.11 -27.16 1.77
C LYS A 100 9.28 -28.69 1.80
N GLU A 101 9.50 -29.31 0.65
CA GLU A 101 9.67 -30.78 0.51
C GLU A 101 11.13 -31.24 0.65
N TYR A 102 12.06 -30.29 0.82
CA TYR A 102 13.50 -30.53 0.86
C TYR A 102 14.12 -29.97 2.14
N ASP A 103 15.22 -30.58 2.61
CA ASP A 103 15.97 -30.06 3.76
C ASP A 103 17.01 -29.03 3.33
N GLU A 104 17.52 -29.13 2.12
CA GLU A 104 18.44 -28.21 1.47
C GLU A 104 17.99 -27.93 0.03
N VAL A 105 18.33 -26.74 -0.47
CA VAL A 105 17.99 -26.28 -1.82
C VAL A 105 19.25 -26.22 -2.65
N ASP A 106 19.34 -27.06 -3.66
CA ASP A 106 20.36 -27.02 -4.72
C ASP A 106 19.85 -26.27 -5.97
N VAL A 107 20.66 -26.24 -7.02
CA VAL A 107 20.31 -25.59 -8.29
C VAL A 107 19.04 -26.18 -8.91
N SER A 108 18.87 -27.51 -8.85
CA SER A 108 17.68 -28.18 -9.43
C SER A 108 16.42 -27.79 -8.68
N VAL A 109 16.44 -27.86 -7.35
CA VAL A 109 15.30 -27.47 -6.51
C VAL A 109 14.98 -25.98 -6.67
N LEU A 110 16.00 -25.12 -6.78
CA LEU A 110 15.82 -23.69 -6.96
C LEU A 110 15.19 -23.38 -8.33
N CYS A 111 15.61 -24.08 -9.38
CA CYS A 111 15.01 -23.99 -10.72
C CYS A 111 13.50 -24.35 -10.67
N ASP A 112 13.16 -25.50 -10.09
CA ASP A 112 11.76 -25.94 -9.95
C ASP A 112 10.95 -24.95 -9.12
N ALA A 113 11.56 -24.35 -8.10
CA ALA A 113 10.92 -23.34 -7.25
C ALA A 113 10.63 -22.04 -8.03
N PHE A 114 11.53 -21.56 -8.89
CA PHE A 114 11.28 -20.41 -9.77
C PHE A 114 10.17 -20.70 -10.79
N GLN A 115 10.18 -21.87 -11.43
CA GLN A 115 9.13 -22.28 -12.37
C GLN A 115 7.75 -22.31 -11.68
N LYS A 116 7.70 -22.88 -10.47
CA LYS A 116 6.45 -22.96 -9.70
C LYS A 116 5.98 -21.60 -9.19
N ALA A 117 6.90 -20.69 -8.87
CA ALA A 117 6.59 -19.32 -8.51
C ALA A 117 5.86 -18.61 -9.65
N VAL A 118 6.41 -18.67 -10.86
CA VAL A 118 5.83 -18.07 -12.06
C VAL A 118 4.46 -18.67 -12.38
N GLU A 119 4.35 -20.00 -12.43
CA GLU A 119 3.07 -20.68 -12.67
C GLU A 119 1.98 -20.22 -11.69
N THR A 120 2.34 -20.11 -10.41
CA THR A 120 1.38 -19.71 -9.37
C THR A 120 0.94 -18.25 -9.53
N ALA A 121 1.88 -17.35 -9.85
CA ALA A 121 1.58 -15.93 -10.02
C ALA A 121 0.73 -15.67 -11.29
N TYR A 122 1.05 -16.32 -12.42
CA TYR A 122 0.23 -16.19 -13.64
C TYR A 122 -1.21 -16.70 -13.45
N LYS A 123 -1.41 -17.77 -12.66
CA LYS A 123 -2.75 -18.27 -12.34
C LYS A 123 -3.58 -17.32 -11.50
N ALA A 124 -2.93 -16.52 -10.67
CA ALA A 124 -3.60 -15.55 -9.79
C ALA A 124 -4.04 -14.27 -10.52
N VAL A 125 -3.48 -13.98 -11.69
CA VAL A 125 -3.79 -12.78 -12.47
C VAL A 125 -4.76 -13.12 -13.60
N MET A 126 -5.98 -12.58 -13.54
CA MET A 126 -7.03 -12.89 -14.55
C MET A 126 -6.65 -12.48 -15.98
N LYS A 127 -5.90 -11.38 -16.14
CA LYS A 127 -5.45 -10.87 -17.46
C LYS A 127 -3.98 -10.48 -17.36
N PRO A 128 -3.04 -11.44 -17.42
CA PRO A 128 -1.61 -11.13 -17.40
C PRO A 128 -1.23 -10.19 -18.55
N LYS A 129 -0.36 -9.24 -18.27
CA LYS A 129 0.20 -8.33 -19.27
C LYS A 129 1.69 -8.53 -19.35
N GLU A 130 2.21 -8.62 -20.57
CA GLU A 130 3.65 -8.63 -20.80
C GLU A 130 4.26 -7.24 -20.55
N GLY A 131 5.54 -7.21 -20.19
CA GLY A 131 6.25 -5.99 -19.78
C GLY A 131 6.03 -5.61 -18.33
N THR A 132 5.62 -6.57 -17.47
CA THR A 132 5.37 -6.38 -16.04
C THR A 132 6.26 -7.28 -15.17
N ILE A 133 6.11 -7.21 -13.85
CA ILE A 133 6.75 -8.11 -12.87
C ILE A 133 6.64 -9.59 -13.29
N LEU A 134 5.51 -10.01 -13.90
CA LEU A 134 5.31 -11.38 -14.37
C LEU A 134 6.31 -11.74 -15.48
N THR A 135 6.53 -10.84 -16.41
CA THR A 135 7.49 -11.03 -17.51
C THR A 135 8.93 -11.14 -16.98
N VAL A 136 9.28 -10.29 -16.00
CA VAL A 136 10.61 -10.35 -15.36
C VAL A 136 10.79 -11.65 -14.57
N ALA A 137 9.77 -12.08 -13.84
CA ALA A 137 9.78 -13.34 -13.11
C ALA A 137 9.92 -14.56 -14.08
N ASN A 138 9.18 -14.54 -15.20
CA ASN A 138 9.27 -15.58 -16.21
C ASN A 138 10.66 -15.64 -16.84
N GLY A 139 11.24 -14.49 -17.20
CA GLY A 139 12.62 -14.46 -17.73
C GLY A 139 13.65 -14.99 -16.74
N ALA A 140 13.50 -14.70 -15.44
CA ALA A 140 14.34 -15.29 -14.40
C ALA A 140 14.20 -16.82 -14.34
N ALA A 141 12.96 -17.33 -14.42
CA ALA A 141 12.68 -18.76 -14.39
C ALA A 141 13.18 -19.49 -15.66
N ASP A 142 13.02 -18.89 -16.84
CA ASP A 142 13.54 -19.45 -18.10
C ASP A 142 15.08 -19.57 -18.06
N LYS A 143 15.75 -18.51 -17.57
CA LYS A 143 17.22 -18.55 -17.41
C LYS A 143 17.65 -19.58 -16.37
N ALA A 144 16.90 -19.74 -15.29
CA ALA A 144 17.16 -20.76 -14.28
C ALA A 144 17.06 -22.18 -14.89
N LEU A 145 16.09 -22.42 -15.78
CA LEU A 145 15.94 -23.71 -16.48
C LEU A 145 17.12 -24.02 -17.38
N ASP A 146 17.61 -23.03 -18.13
CA ASP A 146 18.81 -23.20 -18.96
C ASP A 146 20.04 -23.57 -18.13
N LEU A 147 20.27 -22.84 -17.03
CA LEU A 147 21.45 -23.00 -16.17
C LEU A 147 21.42 -24.28 -15.32
N ALA A 148 20.25 -24.81 -14.98
CA ALA A 148 20.12 -26.02 -14.17
C ALA A 148 20.79 -27.26 -14.80
N GLN A 149 21.05 -27.24 -16.11
CA GLN A 149 21.76 -28.29 -16.83
C GLN A 149 23.25 -28.00 -17.01
N GLU A 150 23.70 -26.78 -16.68
CA GLU A 150 25.05 -26.31 -16.98
C GLU A 150 25.95 -26.20 -15.72
N THR A 151 25.34 -25.97 -14.54
CA THR A 151 26.10 -25.71 -13.32
C THR A 151 25.44 -26.26 -12.06
N GLU A 152 26.26 -26.61 -11.06
CA GLU A 152 25.83 -26.89 -9.68
C GLU A 152 26.22 -25.76 -8.71
N ASP A 153 26.95 -24.74 -9.18
CA ASP A 153 27.37 -23.60 -8.37
C ASP A 153 26.24 -22.56 -8.26
N LEU A 154 25.63 -22.48 -7.09
CA LEU A 154 24.54 -21.55 -6.79
C LEU A 154 24.95 -20.07 -6.89
N VAL A 155 26.24 -19.74 -6.68
CA VAL A 155 26.71 -18.36 -6.82
C VAL A 155 26.65 -17.94 -8.28
N TYR A 156 27.20 -18.76 -9.17
CA TYR A 156 27.15 -18.53 -10.62
C TYR A 156 25.71 -18.55 -11.14
N PHE A 157 24.93 -19.54 -10.70
CA PHE A 157 23.50 -19.66 -11.08
C PHE A 157 22.71 -18.42 -10.73
N CYS A 158 22.74 -17.97 -9.47
CA CYS A 158 22.00 -16.79 -9.02
C CYS A 158 22.44 -15.50 -9.72
N ASP A 159 23.76 -15.32 -9.92
CA ASP A 159 24.30 -14.16 -10.62
C ASP A 159 23.76 -14.04 -12.05
N GLU A 160 23.80 -15.13 -12.81
CA GLU A 160 23.32 -15.16 -14.20
C GLU A 160 21.80 -15.03 -14.30
N VAL A 161 21.03 -15.61 -13.37
CA VAL A 161 19.57 -15.44 -13.29
C VAL A 161 19.21 -13.97 -13.02
N ILE A 162 19.92 -13.31 -12.09
CA ILE A 162 19.67 -11.89 -11.78
C ILE A 162 20.04 -11.00 -12.97
N LYS A 163 21.18 -11.21 -13.61
CA LYS A 163 21.56 -10.47 -14.82
C LYS A 163 20.53 -10.59 -15.93
N HIS A 164 20.00 -11.80 -16.13
CA HIS A 164 18.96 -12.00 -17.12
C HIS A 164 17.64 -11.34 -16.74
N ALA A 165 17.25 -11.40 -15.46
CA ALA A 165 16.09 -10.66 -14.96
C ALA A 165 16.23 -9.15 -15.17
N GLU A 166 17.42 -8.57 -14.95
CA GLU A 166 17.73 -7.17 -15.26
C GLU A 166 17.64 -6.86 -16.76
N TYR A 167 18.14 -7.76 -17.59
CA TYR A 167 18.00 -7.62 -19.05
C TYR A 167 16.52 -7.60 -19.46
N VAL A 168 15.72 -8.54 -18.98
CA VAL A 168 14.27 -8.59 -19.29
C VAL A 168 13.58 -7.33 -18.75
N LEU A 169 13.92 -6.88 -17.54
CA LEU A 169 13.42 -5.63 -16.97
C LEU A 169 13.70 -4.44 -17.88
N SER A 170 14.91 -4.36 -18.44
CA SER A 170 15.29 -3.27 -19.36
C SER A 170 14.49 -3.29 -20.67
N GLN A 171 13.87 -4.41 -21.03
CA GLN A 171 13.03 -4.56 -22.21
C GLN A 171 11.55 -4.24 -21.95
N THR A 172 11.12 -4.09 -20.70
CA THR A 172 9.71 -3.81 -20.36
C THR A 172 9.14 -2.57 -21.04
N PRO A 173 9.90 -1.47 -21.27
CA PRO A 173 9.40 -0.32 -22.03
C PRO A 173 9.04 -0.65 -23.50
N GLU A 174 9.70 -1.63 -24.11
CA GLU A 174 9.38 -2.03 -25.48
C GLU A 174 8.12 -2.93 -25.57
N MET A 175 7.70 -3.48 -24.42
CA MET A 175 6.51 -4.35 -24.31
C MET A 175 5.26 -3.57 -23.88
N LEU A 176 5.43 -2.49 -23.08
CA LEU A 176 4.35 -1.64 -22.61
C LEU A 176 4.58 -0.18 -23.05
N PRO A 177 3.77 0.34 -23.98
CA PRO A 177 3.94 1.69 -24.54
C PRO A 177 3.98 2.80 -23.48
N VAL A 178 3.21 2.66 -22.40
CA VAL A 178 3.17 3.62 -21.30
C VAL A 178 4.51 3.76 -20.57
N LEU A 179 5.24 2.68 -20.38
CA LEU A 179 6.58 2.71 -19.78
C LEU A 179 7.58 3.40 -20.71
N LYS A 180 7.45 3.13 -22.00
CA LYS A 180 8.29 3.78 -23.03
C LYS A 180 8.06 5.28 -23.09
N GLN A 181 6.81 5.73 -23.05
CA GLN A 181 6.44 7.15 -23.02
C GLN A 181 7.00 7.86 -21.79
N ALA A 182 6.90 7.20 -20.62
CA ALA A 182 7.42 7.73 -19.36
C ALA A 182 8.95 7.60 -19.21
N GLY A 183 9.62 6.85 -20.10
CA GLY A 183 11.08 6.62 -20.06
C GLY A 183 11.53 5.81 -18.83
N VAL A 184 10.67 4.92 -18.32
CA VAL A 184 10.93 4.10 -17.12
C VAL A 184 10.74 2.61 -17.41
N VAL A 185 11.32 1.76 -16.56
CA VAL A 185 11.07 0.31 -16.54
C VAL A 185 9.87 -0.02 -15.63
N ASP A 186 9.37 -1.27 -15.70
CA ASP A 186 8.30 -1.71 -14.80
C ASP A 186 8.73 -1.65 -13.33
N SER A 187 7.96 -0.93 -12.52
CA SER A 187 8.25 -0.74 -11.09
C SER A 187 8.16 -2.04 -10.30
N GLY A 188 7.20 -2.91 -10.60
CA GLY A 188 7.05 -4.22 -9.96
C GLY A 188 8.20 -5.16 -10.29
N GLY A 189 8.62 -5.20 -11.57
CA GLY A 189 9.79 -5.95 -12.02
C GLY A 189 11.08 -5.43 -11.37
N GLN A 190 11.23 -4.10 -11.24
CA GLN A 190 12.35 -3.50 -10.52
C GLN A 190 12.37 -3.94 -9.05
N GLY A 191 11.20 -3.96 -8.39
CA GLY A 191 11.08 -4.44 -7.01
C GLY A 191 11.51 -5.90 -6.87
N LEU A 192 11.07 -6.78 -7.78
CA LEU A 192 11.47 -8.20 -7.79
C LEU A 192 12.99 -8.35 -7.94
N VAL A 193 13.61 -7.62 -8.86
CA VAL A 193 15.08 -7.63 -9.04
C VAL A 193 15.79 -7.18 -7.77
N GLN A 194 15.26 -6.20 -7.02
CA GLN A 194 15.87 -5.78 -5.76
C GLN A 194 15.76 -6.86 -4.67
N VAL A 195 14.67 -7.60 -4.60
CA VAL A 195 14.54 -8.76 -3.70
C VAL A 195 15.61 -9.81 -4.02
N LEU A 196 15.73 -10.19 -5.30
CA LEU A 196 16.73 -11.17 -5.75
C LEU A 196 18.18 -10.72 -5.45
N LYS A 197 18.49 -9.45 -5.69
CA LYS A 197 19.82 -8.88 -5.37
C LYS A 197 20.13 -8.91 -3.88
N GLY A 198 19.16 -8.54 -3.03
CA GLY A 198 19.36 -8.62 -1.59
C GLY A 198 19.60 -10.05 -1.10
N ALA A 199 18.84 -11.01 -1.63
CA ALA A 199 19.04 -12.42 -1.34
C ALA A 199 20.42 -12.91 -1.79
N TYR A 200 20.88 -12.51 -2.97
CA TYR A 200 22.18 -12.85 -3.51
C TYR A 200 23.35 -12.24 -2.69
N ASP A 201 23.20 -10.99 -2.25
CA ASP A 201 24.19 -10.34 -1.38
C ASP A 201 24.40 -11.12 -0.06
N SER A 202 23.31 -11.67 0.50
CA SER A 202 23.37 -12.57 1.65
C SER A 202 24.06 -13.89 1.32
N LEU A 203 23.81 -14.49 0.16
CA LEU A 203 24.48 -15.71 -0.30
C LEU A 203 26.00 -15.52 -0.42
N LEU A 204 26.43 -14.34 -0.86
CA LEU A 204 27.86 -13.95 -0.94
C LEU A 204 28.48 -13.67 0.42
N GLY A 205 27.73 -13.70 1.51
CA GLY A 205 28.23 -13.43 2.86
C GLY A 205 28.55 -11.95 3.12
N LYS A 206 27.91 -11.00 2.39
CA LYS A 206 28.05 -9.58 2.69
C LYS A 206 27.45 -9.27 4.07
N GLU A 207 28.06 -8.30 4.76
CA GLU A 207 27.50 -7.81 6.02
C GLU A 207 26.18 -7.10 5.77
N ILE A 208 25.09 -7.64 6.32
CA ILE A 208 23.73 -7.12 6.21
C ILE A 208 23.14 -7.08 7.61
N ASP A 209 22.50 -5.97 7.95
CA ASP A 209 21.71 -5.89 9.17
C ASP A 209 20.38 -6.63 8.97
N TYR A 210 20.25 -7.78 9.62
CA TYR A 210 19.04 -8.60 9.58
C TYR A 210 17.99 -8.22 10.62
N SER A 211 18.23 -7.18 11.44
CA SER A 211 17.26 -6.72 12.43
C SER A 211 16.00 -6.18 11.73
N ILE A 212 14.83 -6.64 12.15
CA ILE A 212 13.56 -6.14 11.70
C ILE A 212 13.02 -5.25 12.80
N GLU A 213 12.97 -3.93 12.55
CA GLU A 213 12.32 -3.00 13.46
C GLU A 213 10.82 -3.30 13.51
N GLU A 214 10.28 -3.48 14.71
CA GLU A 214 8.85 -3.57 14.92
C GLU A 214 8.24 -2.19 14.69
N THR A 215 7.75 -1.93 13.48
CA THR A 215 6.78 -0.85 13.29
C THR A 215 5.49 -1.29 14.00
N PRO A 216 4.85 -0.45 14.81
CA PRO A 216 3.60 -0.82 15.47
C PRO A 216 2.55 -1.13 14.40
N ALA A 217 2.33 -2.42 14.18
CA ALA A 217 1.27 -2.90 13.32
C ALA A 217 -0.08 -2.57 13.99
N SER A 218 -1.04 -2.13 13.19
CA SER A 218 -2.45 -2.12 13.56
C SER A 218 -2.83 -3.48 14.17
N ALA A 219 -3.31 -3.45 15.40
CA ALA A 219 -3.51 -4.61 16.26
C ALA A 219 -4.52 -5.61 15.66
N GLY A 220 -4.02 -6.74 15.21
CA GLY A 220 -4.76 -7.97 14.98
C GLY A 220 -4.21 -9.06 15.89
N THR A 221 -5.00 -9.47 16.86
CA THR A 221 -4.95 -10.68 17.70
C THR A 221 -3.59 -11.35 17.91
N ALA A 222 -2.76 -10.79 18.77
CA ALA A 222 -1.72 -11.55 19.47
C ALA A 222 -2.28 -12.07 20.79
N LYS A 223 -2.06 -13.36 21.08
CA LYS A 223 -2.27 -13.94 22.41
C LYS A 223 -1.55 -13.06 23.42
N VAL A 224 -2.29 -12.64 24.43
CA VAL A 224 -1.80 -11.92 25.59
C VAL A 224 -0.70 -12.74 26.27
N SER A 225 0.54 -12.43 25.95
CA SER A 225 1.66 -12.59 26.87
C SER A 225 1.79 -11.24 27.58
N GLU A 226 1.90 -11.26 28.89
CA GLU A 226 1.99 -10.08 29.74
C GLU A 226 2.98 -9.06 29.18
N PRO A 227 2.61 -7.77 29.06
CA PRO A 227 3.52 -6.74 28.57
C PRO A 227 4.65 -6.57 29.58
N ALA A 228 5.88 -6.85 29.15
CA ALA A 228 7.04 -6.33 29.84
C ALA A 228 6.93 -4.80 29.82
N GLU A 229 6.80 -4.17 30.98
CA GLU A 229 6.84 -2.72 31.16
C GLU A 229 8.17 -2.20 30.56
N GLN A 230 8.13 -1.69 29.34
CA GLN A 230 9.23 -0.87 28.85
C GLN A 230 9.17 0.45 29.60
N GLU A 231 10.04 0.59 30.57
CA GLU A 231 10.20 1.81 31.36
C GLU A 231 10.66 2.94 30.41
N ILE A 232 9.74 3.91 30.15
CA ILE A 232 10.06 5.11 29.36
C ILE A 232 11.13 5.89 30.12
N LYS A 233 12.39 5.72 29.71
CA LYS A 233 13.57 6.31 30.36
C LYS A 233 13.54 7.83 30.29
N TYR A 234 13.17 8.40 29.15
CA TYR A 234 13.02 9.84 28.93
C TYR A 234 11.56 10.18 28.62
N GLY A 235 10.96 11.05 29.42
CA GLY A 235 9.51 11.25 29.46
C GLY A 235 8.96 12.24 28.44
N TYR A 236 9.79 13.08 27.84
CA TYR A 236 9.33 14.15 26.94
C TYR A 236 9.98 14.04 25.56
N CYS A 237 9.13 14.02 24.52
CA CYS A 237 9.54 14.28 23.16
C CYS A 237 9.60 15.80 22.96
N THR A 238 10.75 16.31 22.57
CA THR A 238 11.00 17.76 22.47
C THR A 238 11.51 18.09 21.07
N GLU A 239 10.73 18.87 20.32
CA GLU A 239 11.06 19.30 18.96
C GLU A 239 11.05 20.81 18.85
N PHE A 240 11.98 21.36 18.10
CA PHE A 240 12.01 22.78 17.75
C PHE A 240 12.95 23.07 16.58
N ILE A 241 12.82 24.27 16.02
CA ILE A 241 13.71 24.80 15.01
C ILE A 241 14.44 26.00 15.59
N ILE A 242 15.78 26.00 15.51
CA ILE A 242 16.64 27.14 15.85
C ILE A 242 16.81 27.96 14.58
N VAL A 243 16.42 29.23 14.60
CA VAL A 243 16.80 30.20 13.57
C VAL A 243 18.14 30.79 13.97
N LEU A 244 19.18 30.45 13.26
CA LEU A 244 20.56 30.77 13.61
C LEU A 244 20.85 32.26 13.48
N THR A 245 21.67 32.82 14.37
CA THR A 245 22.23 34.16 14.19
C THR A 245 23.44 34.20 13.28
N ARG A 246 24.09 33.05 13.09
CA ARG A 246 25.18 32.75 12.14
C ARG A 246 25.24 31.25 11.92
N PRO A 247 25.78 30.80 10.78
CA PRO A 247 25.97 29.36 10.53
C PRO A 247 26.79 28.68 11.63
N LEU A 248 26.44 27.45 12.00
CA LEU A 248 27.21 26.64 12.92
C LEU A 248 28.44 26.06 12.21
N SER A 249 29.58 26.07 12.89
CA SER A 249 30.71 25.26 12.43
C SER A 249 30.48 23.79 12.74
N GLU A 250 31.13 22.88 11.98
CA GLU A 250 31.07 21.43 12.25
C GLU A 250 31.40 21.06 13.70
N LYS A 251 32.30 21.82 14.32
CA LYS A 251 32.67 21.61 15.72
C LYS A 251 31.53 21.98 16.67
N GLU A 252 30.87 23.12 16.44
CA GLU A 252 29.73 23.57 17.24
C GLU A 252 28.53 22.66 17.09
N GLU A 253 28.26 22.17 15.88
CA GLU A 253 27.22 21.18 15.64
C GLU A 253 27.49 19.88 16.41
N LYS A 254 28.73 19.38 16.38
CA LYS A 254 29.12 18.19 17.13
C LYS A 254 29.04 18.39 18.64
N GLU A 255 29.45 19.56 19.14
CA GLU A 255 29.32 19.92 20.56
C GLU A 255 27.84 20.02 20.98
N TYR A 256 26.98 20.54 20.12
CA TYR A 256 25.55 20.61 20.34
C TYR A 256 24.90 19.22 20.38
N LYS A 257 25.21 18.34 19.43
CA LYS A 257 24.76 16.94 19.44
C LYS A 257 25.22 16.21 20.69
N SER A 258 26.48 16.32 21.07
CA SER A 258 27.04 15.67 22.27
C SER A 258 26.40 16.21 23.56
N TYR A 259 26.02 17.47 23.60
CA TYR A 259 25.28 18.02 24.75
C TYR A 259 23.89 17.37 24.85
N LEU A 260 23.14 17.25 23.74
CA LEU A 260 21.83 16.60 23.74
C LEU A 260 21.93 15.12 24.14
N GLU A 261 22.97 14.41 23.68
CA GLU A 261 23.26 13.03 24.10
C GLU A 261 23.49 12.88 25.61
N SER A 262 23.99 13.94 26.27
CA SER A 262 24.19 13.92 27.71
C SER A 262 22.91 14.06 28.54
N ILE A 263 21.82 14.57 27.93
CA ILE A 263 20.54 14.86 28.61
C ILE A 263 19.36 14.03 28.06
N GLY A 264 19.56 13.24 27.00
CA GLY A 264 18.48 12.52 26.34
C GLY A 264 18.94 11.41 25.41
N ASP A 265 17.99 10.83 24.68
CA ASP A 265 18.22 9.89 23.58
C ASP A 265 17.34 10.25 22.37
N SER A 266 17.34 9.38 21.35
CA SER A 266 16.55 9.55 20.09
C SER A 266 16.79 10.92 19.44
N ILE A 267 18.07 11.33 19.39
CA ILE A 267 18.47 12.68 18.99
C ILE A 267 18.56 12.77 17.47
N VAL A 268 17.81 13.72 16.90
CA VAL A 268 17.95 14.14 15.50
C VAL A 268 18.28 15.63 15.45
N VAL A 269 19.43 15.96 14.89
CA VAL A 269 19.87 17.33 14.64
C VAL A 269 20.26 17.45 13.18
N VAL A 270 19.51 18.27 12.45
CA VAL A 270 19.78 18.59 11.04
C VAL A 270 20.01 20.09 10.94
N ALA A 271 21.24 20.47 10.59
CA ALA A 271 21.68 21.86 10.48
C ALA A 271 21.89 22.24 9.02
N ASP A 272 21.46 23.45 8.65
CA ASP A 272 21.90 24.16 7.45
C ASP A 272 22.45 25.55 7.83
N ASP A 273 22.69 26.42 6.85
CA ASP A 273 23.30 27.75 7.09
C ASP A 273 22.42 28.71 7.90
N GLU A 274 21.10 28.52 7.91
CA GLU A 274 20.13 29.46 8.50
C GLU A 274 19.36 28.84 9.67
N VAL A 275 19.12 27.52 9.66
CA VAL A 275 18.28 26.86 10.67
C VAL A 275 18.87 25.52 11.14
N VAL A 276 18.51 25.14 12.37
CA VAL A 276 18.77 23.80 12.89
C VAL A 276 17.46 23.19 13.38
N LYS A 277 17.05 22.08 12.78
CA LYS A 277 15.95 21.27 13.30
C LYS A 277 16.49 20.33 14.37
N THR A 278 15.87 20.35 15.55
CA THR A 278 16.24 19.53 16.68
C THR A 278 15.05 18.70 17.15
N HIS A 279 15.30 17.41 17.40
CA HIS A 279 14.42 16.47 18.08
C HIS A 279 15.24 15.73 19.14
N VAL A 280 14.71 15.60 20.36
CA VAL A 280 15.35 14.87 21.47
C VAL A 280 14.31 14.33 22.44
N HIS A 281 14.47 13.08 22.88
CA HIS A 281 13.74 12.55 24.02
C HIS A 281 14.52 12.82 25.30
N THR A 282 13.95 13.57 26.24
CA THR A 282 14.65 14.00 27.47
C THR A 282 13.68 14.07 28.66
N ASN A 283 14.22 14.04 29.87
CA ASN A 283 13.44 14.38 31.08
C ASN A 283 13.46 15.88 31.41
N ASP A 284 14.36 16.63 30.77
CA ASP A 284 14.60 18.04 31.02
C ASP A 284 14.51 18.88 29.73
N PRO A 285 13.31 19.01 29.09
CA PRO A 285 13.14 19.76 27.85
C PRO A 285 13.64 21.22 27.96
N GLY A 286 13.56 21.80 29.13
CA GLY A 286 14.07 23.13 29.39
C GLY A 286 15.59 23.27 29.17
N LEU A 287 16.38 22.24 29.45
CA LEU A 287 17.83 22.24 29.22
C LEU A 287 18.16 22.19 27.72
N ALA A 288 17.42 21.41 26.97
CA ALA A 288 17.54 21.36 25.50
C ALA A 288 17.24 22.70 24.85
N ILE A 289 16.12 23.33 25.26
CA ILE A 289 15.72 24.69 24.84
C ILE A 289 16.75 25.74 25.22
N GLN A 290 17.22 25.72 26.46
CA GLN A 290 18.22 26.71 26.97
C GLN A 290 19.54 26.61 26.18
N LYS A 291 19.97 25.39 25.86
CA LYS A 291 21.17 25.19 25.05
C LYS A 291 20.96 25.69 23.61
N ALA A 292 19.81 25.40 23.04
CA ALA A 292 19.45 25.82 21.68
C ALA A 292 19.42 27.36 21.54
N LEU A 293 18.91 28.06 22.54
CA LEU A 293 18.87 29.54 22.59
C LEU A 293 20.25 30.20 22.56
N THR A 294 21.33 29.48 22.87
CA THR A 294 22.70 30.00 22.71
C THR A 294 23.14 30.15 21.27
N HIS A 295 22.44 29.51 20.33
CA HIS A 295 22.76 29.51 18.90
C HIS A 295 21.83 30.42 18.08
N GLY A 296 20.61 30.70 18.58
CA GLY A 296 19.64 31.53 17.85
C GLY A 296 18.28 31.60 18.53
N SER A 297 17.30 32.12 17.83
CA SER A 297 15.90 32.17 18.31
C SER A 297 15.18 30.87 17.95
N LEU A 298 14.16 30.49 18.76
CA LEU A 298 13.43 29.23 18.54
C LEU A 298 12.06 29.48 17.91
N THR A 299 11.67 28.57 17.03
CA THR A 299 10.34 28.53 16.44
C THR A 299 9.83 27.07 16.37
N LYS A 300 8.52 26.88 16.21
CA LYS A 300 7.85 25.58 16.12
C LYS A 300 8.22 24.66 17.30
N ILE A 301 8.19 25.21 18.53
CA ILE A 301 8.49 24.43 19.73
C ILE A 301 7.30 23.53 20.02
N LYS A 302 7.57 22.23 20.15
CA LYS A 302 6.61 21.19 20.54
C LYS A 302 7.24 20.35 21.64
N ILE A 303 6.50 20.11 22.73
CA ILE A 303 6.92 19.27 23.85
C ILE A 303 5.74 18.39 24.22
N ASP A 304 5.86 17.11 24.00
CA ASP A 304 4.84 16.11 24.31
C ASP A 304 5.30 15.23 25.48
N ASN A 305 4.39 14.95 26.42
CA ASN A 305 4.66 14.03 27.52
C ASN A 305 4.34 12.59 27.07
N MET A 306 5.35 11.86 26.66
CA MET A 306 5.21 10.48 26.16
C MET A 306 4.65 9.50 27.20
N ARG A 307 4.78 9.79 28.50
CA ARG A 307 4.19 8.97 29.57
C ARG A 307 2.68 9.15 29.62
N GLU A 308 2.18 10.38 29.44
CA GLU A 308 0.74 10.65 29.36
C GLU A 308 0.14 10.08 28.08
N GLU A 309 0.79 10.28 26.93
CA GLU A 309 0.37 9.68 25.65
C GLU A 309 0.32 8.15 25.73
N HIS A 310 1.31 7.53 26.38
CA HIS A 310 1.33 6.08 26.58
C HIS A 310 0.20 5.61 27.50
N GLN A 311 -0.06 6.33 28.61
CA GLN A 311 -1.18 6.00 29.50
C GLN A 311 -2.54 6.22 28.83
N GLU A 312 -2.73 7.32 28.11
CA GLU A 312 -3.96 7.57 27.36
C GLU A 312 -4.18 6.51 26.27
N LYS A 313 -3.11 6.10 25.60
CA LYS A 313 -3.16 5.02 24.60
C LYS A 313 -3.53 3.69 25.24
N LEU A 314 -2.92 3.33 26.37
CA LEU A 314 -3.26 2.10 27.12
C LEU A 314 -4.71 2.09 27.61
N ILE A 315 -5.23 3.24 28.09
CA ILE A 315 -6.64 3.37 28.52
C ILE A 315 -7.57 3.25 27.31
N LYS A 316 -7.29 3.97 26.22
CA LYS A 316 -8.07 3.87 24.96
C LYS A 316 -8.02 2.48 24.33
N ASP A 317 -6.87 1.82 24.37
CA ASP A 317 -6.72 0.47 23.85
C ASP A 317 -7.43 -0.57 24.76
N ALA A 318 -7.40 -0.40 26.08
CA ALA A 318 -8.15 -1.21 27.01
C ALA A 318 -9.68 -0.97 26.89
N GLU A 319 -10.13 0.27 26.73
CA GLU A 319 -11.53 0.60 26.49
C GLU A 319 -12.02 0.06 25.14
N LYS A 320 -11.19 0.18 24.06
CA LYS A 320 -11.47 -0.42 22.75
C LYS A 320 -11.49 -1.96 22.82
N ALA A 321 -10.57 -2.57 23.55
CA ALA A 321 -10.55 -4.03 23.73
C ALA A 321 -11.77 -4.53 24.51
N ALA A 322 -12.17 -3.82 25.58
CA ALA A 322 -13.37 -4.14 26.34
C ALA A 322 -14.67 -3.89 25.56
N ALA A 323 -14.72 -2.84 24.74
CA ALA A 323 -15.83 -2.58 23.84
C ALA A 323 -15.92 -3.66 22.75
N ARG A 324 -14.79 -4.02 22.12
CA ARG A 324 -14.72 -5.11 21.13
C ARG A 324 -15.09 -6.46 21.70
N GLN A 325 -14.68 -6.80 22.94
CA GLN A 325 -15.11 -8.03 23.59
C GLN A 325 -16.63 -8.05 23.82
N LYS A 326 -17.20 -6.94 24.26
CA LYS A 326 -18.66 -6.83 24.45
C LYS A 326 -19.43 -6.89 23.13
N GLU A 327 -18.91 -6.27 22.08
CA GLU A 327 -19.48 -6.35 20.73
C GLU A 327 -19.37 -7.78 20.18
N GLN A 328 -18.23 -8.44 20.28
CA GLN A 328 -18.03 -9.82 19.82
C GLN A 328 -18.86 -10.86 20.62
N GLU A 329 -19.11 -10.61 21.90
CA GLU A 329 -20.01 -11.46 22.71
C GLU A 329 -21.48 -11.21 22.35
N ALA A 330 -21.88 -9.98 22.03
CA ALA A 330 -23.21 -9.63 21.56
C ALA A 330 -23.46 -10.13 20.12
N GLU A 331 -22.50 -10.01 19.23
CA GLU A 331 -22.58 -10.49 17.84
C GLU A 331 -22.66 -12.02 17.74
N LYS A 332 -22.11 -12.78 18.71
CA LYS A 332 -22.21 -14.23 18.75
C LYS A 332 -23.59 -14.76 19.18
N GLU A 333 -24.43 -13.92 19.77
CA GLU A 333 -25.80 -14.28 20.20
C GLU A 333 -26.86 -13.90 19.14
N GLU A 334 -26.52 -13.05 18.14
CA GLU A 334 -27.46 -12.72 17.08
C GLU A 334 -27.36 -13.71 15.89
N PRO A 335 -28.51 -14.14 15.33
CA PRO A 335 -28.49 -14.98 14.13
C PRO A 335 -27.82 -14.21 12.97
N ARG A 336 -27.04 -14.91 12.15
CA ARG A 336 -26.39 -14.31 10.97
C ARG A 336 -27.42 -13.64 10.08
N LYS A 337 -27.08 -12.44 9.58
CA LYS A 337 -27.86 -11.79 8.53
C LYS A 337 -27.72 -12.62 7.24
N PRO A 338 -28.74 -12.64 6.36
CA PRO A 338 -28.59 -13.31 5.07
C PRO A 338 -27.47 -12.70 4.24
N MET A 339 -27.33 -11.36 4.26
CA MET A 339 -26.34 -10.61 3.49
C MET A 339 -25.71 -9.50 4.31
N GLY A 340 -24.41 -9.27 4.07
CA GLY A 340 -23.66 -8.19 4.65
C GLY A 340 -22.79 -7.50 3.59
N PHE A 341 -22.36 -6.26 3.87
CA PHE A 341 -21.64 -5.42 2.92
C PHE A 341 -20.39 -4.82 3.55
N ILE A 342 -19.27 -4.99 2.85
CA ILE A 342 -17.98 -4.38 3.19
C ILE A 342 -17.61 -3.46 2.03
N ALA A 343 -17.36 -2.18 2.31
CA ALA A 343 -16.87 -1.25 1.29
C ALA A 343 -15.50 -0.67 1.68
N VAL A 344 -14.61 -0.53 0.70
CA VAL A 344 -13.40 0.26 0.88
C VAL A 344 -13.72 1.71 0.55
N SER A 345 -13.40 2.62 1.46
CA SER A 345 -13.74 4.03 1.32
C SER A 345 -12.68 4.92 1.98
N ILE A 346 -12.61 6.17 1.54
CA ILE A 346 -11.76 7.21 2.12
C ILE A 346 -12.48 8.55 2.09
N GLY A 347 -12.43 9.27 3.19
CA GLY A 347 -13.18 10.52 3.39
C GLY A 347 -14.47 10.29 4.18
N GLU A 348 -14.71 11.13 5.21
CA GLU A 348 -15.83 10.91 6.12
C GLU A 348 -17.19 11.04 5.42
N GLY A 349 -17.32 11.97 4.46
CA GLY A 349 -18.56 12.10 3.69
C GLY A 349 -18.85 10.86 2.84
N MET A 350 -17.82 10.28 2.18
CA MET A 350 -17.97 9.00 1.48
C MET A 350 -18.35 7.87 2.43
N ASN A 351 -17.75 7.84 3.62
CA ASN A 351 -18.05 6.85 4.65
C ASN A 351 -19.53 6.96 5.11
N GLU A 352 -20.04 8.17 5.28
CA GLU A 352 -21.46 8.41 5.64
C GLU A 352 -22.41 7.92 4.55
N ILE A 353 -22.08 8.13 3.28
CA ILE A 353 -22.88 7.63 2.15
C ILE A 353 -22.94 6.10 2.19
N PHE A 354 -21.81 5.40 2.32
CA PHE A 354 -21.79 3.94 2.39
C PHE A 354 -22.55 3.39 3.61
N ARG A 355 -22.40 4.01 4.78
CA ARG A 355 -23.19 3.64 5.99
C ARG A 355 -24.67 3.84 5.76
N GLY A 356 -25.05 4.96 5.13
CA GLY A 356 -26.45 5.27 4.78
C GLY A 356 -27.06 4.27 3.79
N LEU A 357 -26.25 3.70 2.91
CA LEU A 357 -26.65 2.66 1.96
C LEU A 357 -26.63 1.24 2.55
N GLY A 358 -26.24 1.09 3.83
CA GLY A 358 -26.30 -0.18 4.54
C GLY A 358 -24.99 -0.97 4.54
N ALA A 359 -23.84 -0.36 4.27
CA ALA A 359 -22.54 -1.02 4.49
C ALA A 359 -22.36 -1.34 5.97
N ASP A 360 -22.14 -2.62 6.28
CA ASP A 360 -21.93 -3.13 7.65
C ASP A 360 -20.54 -2.82 8.18
N TYR A 361 -19.55 -2.77 7.28
CA TYR A 361 -18.18 -2.46 7.64
C TYR A 361 -17.49 -1.64 6.55
N LEU A 362 -16.71 -0.65 6.98
CA LEU A 362 -15.89 0.18 6.09
C LEU A 362 -14.42 -0.08 6.36
N ILE A 363 -13.68 -0.39 5.31
CA ILE A 363 -12.22 -0.47 5.36
C ILE A 363 -11.68 0.88 4.90
N GLU A 364 -10.99 1.57 5.78
CA GLU A 364 -10.33 2.82 5.42
C GLU A 364 -9.12 2.52 4.53
N GLY A 365 -9.10 3.08 3.35
CA GLY A 365 -8.04 2.87 2.38
C GLY A 365 -8.40 3.40 1.01
N GLY A 366 -7.43 3.39 0.12
CA GLY A 366 -7.64 3.88 -1.25
C GLY A 366 -6.34 4.29 -1.92
N GLN A 367 -6.21 5.55 -2.31
CA GLN A 367 -5.19 6.04 -3.23
C GLN A 367 -3.74 5.98 -2.70
N THR A 368 -3.53 6.18 -1.41
CA THR A 368 -2.18 6.26 -0.82
C THR A 368 -1.81 5.05 0.05
N MET A 369 -2.81 4.27 0.46
CA MET A 369 -2.60 3.08 1.29
C MET A 369 -3.65 2.02 0.95
N ASN A 370 -3.25 1.02 0.18
CA ASN A 370 -4.12 -0.11 -0.13
C ASN A 370 -4.27 -1.00 1.11
N PRO A 371 -5.49 -1.39 1.50
CA PRO A 371 -5.72 -2.37 2.54
C PRO A 371 -5.01 -3.69 2.21
N SER A 372 -4.53 -4.38 3.24
CA SER A 372 -3.95 -5.72 3.08
C SER A 372 -5.04 -6.79 2.98
N THR A 373 -4.65 -7.98 2.54
CA THR A 373 -5.51 -9.17 2.63
C THR A 373 -5.94 -9.44 4.07
N GLU A 374 -5.08 -9.15 5.07
CA GLU A 374 -5.39 -9.27 6.48
C GLU A 374 -6.46 -8.27 6.94
N ASP A 375 -6.41 -7.02 6.45
CA ASP A 375 -7.44 -6.01 6.74
C ASP A 375 -8.81 -6.46 6.18
N MET A 376 -8.83 -7.08 4.98
CA MET A 376 -10.03 -7.67 4.39
C MET A 376 -10.57 -8.84 5.22
N LEU A 377 -9.70 -9.76 5.66
CA LEU A 377 -10.09 -10.88 6.52
C LEU A 377 -10.66 -10.40 7.86
N ALA A 378 -10.03 -9.39 8.47
CA ALA A 378 -10.53 -8.79 9.70
C ALA A 378 -11.93 -8.16 9.50
N ALA A 379 -12.16 -7.49 8.37
CA ALA A 379 -13.47 -6.94 8.03
C ALA A 379 -14.53 -8.06 7.84
N ILE A 380 -14.17 -9.13 7.14
CA ILE A 380 -15.03 -10.31 6.96
C ILE A 380 -15.41 -10.93 8.30
N ASP A 381 -14.47 -11.01 9.24
CA ASP A 381 -14.71 -11.57 10.58
C ASP A 381 -15.71 -10.71 11.39
N HIS A 382 -15.67 -9.38 11.22
CA HIS A 382 -16.58 -8.46 11.90
C HIS A 382 -18.02 -8.50 11.37
N VAL A 383 -18.24 -8.90 10.11
CA VAL A 383 -19.59 -8.92 9.54
C VAL A 383 -20.26 -10.27 9.79
N ASN A 384 -21.31 -10.28 10.65
CA ASN A 384 -22.07 -11.48 10.99
C ASN A 384 -23.14 -11.77 9.95
N ALA A 385 -22.73 -12.25 8.75
CA ALA A 385 -23.61 -12.61 7.65
C ALA A 385 -23.20 -13.93 6.99
N ASP A 386 -24.16 -14.60 6.32
CA ASP A 386 -23.90 -15.82 5.57
C ASP A 386 -23.21 -15.54 4.22
N HIS A 387 -23.70 -14.49 3.52
CA HIS A 387 -23.14 -13.96 2.28
C HIS A 387 -22.59 -12.55 2.53
N ILE A 388 -21.35 -12.29 2.14
CA ILE A 388 -20.74 -10.97 2.29
C ILE A 388 -20.30 -10.44 0.94
N PHE A 389 -20.86 -9.29 0.55
CA PHE A 389 -20.43 -8.54 -0.62
C PHE A 389 -19.28 -7.60 -0.25
N ILE A 390 -18.17 -7.67 -0.99
CA ILE A 390 -17.03 -6.76 -0.84
C ILE A 390 -16.98 -5.83 -2.06
N LEU A 391 -16.98 -4.52 -1.79
CA LEU A 391 -16.83 -3.46 -2.78
C LEU A 391 -15.45 -2.82 -2.63
N PRO A 392 -14.45 -3.23 -3.43
CA PRO A 392 -13.08 -2.74 -3.31
C PRO A 392 -12.92 -1.26 -3.69
N ASN A 393 -13.75 -0.75 -4.61
CA ASN A 393 -13.80 0.65 -5.06
C ASN A 393 -12.46 1.20 -5.58
N ASN A 394 -11.52 0.30 -5.85
CA ASN A 394 -10.21 0.60 -6.44
C ASN A 394 -9.68 -0.66 -7.14
N LYS A 395 -9.23 -0.51 -8.39
CA LYS A 395 -8.67 -1.62 -9.20
C LYS A 395 -7.48 -2.33 -8.53
N ASN A 396 -6.70 -1.61 -7.69
CA ASN A 396 -5.53 -2.15 -7.01
C ASN A 396 -5.89 -3.01 -5.79
N ILE A 397 -7.14 -2.94 -5.33
CA ILE A 397 -7.62 -3.63 -4.12
C ILE A 397 -8.37 -4.93 -4.48
N ILE A 398 -8.90 -5.04 -5.69
CA ILE A 398 -9.71 -6.19 -6.15
C ILE A 398 -8.96 -7.52 -5.92
N MET A 399 -7.66 -7.56 -6.21
CA MET A 399 -6.88 -8.78 -6.04
C MET A 399 -6.74 -9.19 -4.56
N ALA A 400 -6.54 -8.24 -3.66
CA ALA A 400 -6.47 -8.50 -2.22
C ALA A 400 -7.83 -8.98 -1.67
N ALA A 401 -8.93 -8.39 -2.14
CA ALA A 401 -10.28 -8.83 -1.80
C ALA A 401 -10.57 -10.26 -2.28
N ASN A 402 -10.21 -10.60 -3.53
CA ASN A 402 -10.35 -11.96 -4.06
C ASN A 402 -9.49 -12.97 -3.27
N GLN A 403 -8.28 -12.58 -2.89
CA GLN A 403 -7.40 -13.42 -2.08
C GLN A 403 -7.99 -13.67 -0.68
N ALA A 404 -8.59 -12.66 -0.05
CA ALA A 404 -9.30 -12.82 1.22
C ALA A 404 -10.51 -13.74 1.07
N ALA A 405 -11.27 -13.62 -0.02
CA ALA A 405 -12.40 -14.51 -0.32
C ALA A 405 -11.96 -15.98 -0.43
N GLU A 406 -10.83 -16.26 -1.11
CA GLU A 406 -10.29 -17.62 -1.21
C GLU A 406 -9.81 -18.21 0.13
N LEU A 407 -9.44 -17.36 1.08
CA LEU A 407 -8.96 -17.78 2.41
C LEU A 407 -10.09 -17.98 3.42
N THR A 408 -11.29 -17.47 3.13
CA THR A 408 -12.47 -17.59 3.99
C THR A 408 -13.21 -18.88 3.66
N ALA A 409 -13.51 -19.70 4.67
CA ALA A 409 -14.13 -21.02 4.48
C ALA A 409 -15.54 -21.15 5.07
N ASP A 410 -15.93 -20.28 6.01
CA ASP A 410 -17.16 -20.38 6.81
C ASP A 410 -18.26 -19.41 6.38
N LYS A 411 -17.98 -18.52 5.44
CA LYS A 411 -18.90 -17.53 4.85
C LYS A 411 -18.72 -17.51 3.33
N ASP A 412 -19.78 -17.18 2.62
CA ASP A 412 -19.74 -16.99 1.17
C ASP A 412 -19.35 -15.55 0.86
N ILE A 413 -18.19 -15.35 0.26
CA ILE A 413 -17.63 -14.02 -0.01
C ILE A 413 -17.75 -13.71 -1.51
N ILE A 414 -18.48 -12.65 -1.82
CA ILE A 414 -18.77 -12.20 -3.18
C ILE A 414 -18.04 -10.86 -3.41
N VAL A 415 -16.96 -10.87 -4.17
CA VAL A 415 -16.24 -9.65 -4.54
C VAL A 415 -16.87 -9.04 -5.78
N LEU A 416 -17.44 -7.85 -5.65
CA LEU A 416 -17.91 -7.05 -6.79
C LEU A 416 -16.70 -6.23 -7.30
N PRO A 417 -16.30 -6.33 -8.58
CA PRO A 417 -15.06 -5.72 -9.07
C PRO A 417 -15.21 -4.20 -9.31
N THR A 418 -15.73 -3.48 -8.32
CA THR A 418 -15.86 -2.02 -8.35
C THR A 418 -14.48 -1.37 -8.36
N LYS A 419 -14.25 -0.44 -9.28
CA LYS A 419 -12.95 0.21 -9.52
C LYS A 419 -12.91 1.63 -8.97
N THR A 420 -14.08 2.19 -8.66
CA THR A 420 -14.25 3.56 -8.19
C THR A 420 -15.33 3.60 -7.09
N ILE A 421 -15.29 4.62 -6.25
CA ILE A 421 -16.29 4.84 -5.21
C ILE A 421 -17.70 4.99 -5.80
N PRO A 422 -17.93 5.79 -6.87
CA PRO A 422 -19.24 5.86 -7.52
C PRO A 422 -19.76 4.50 -7.95
N GLN A 423 -18.93 3.62 -8.55
CA GLN A 423 -19.36 2.26 -8.88
C GLN A 423 -19.82 1.47 -7.65
N GLY A 424 -19.12 1.63 -6.51
CA GLY A 424 -19.55 1.01 -5.25
C GLY A 424 -20.89 1.54 -4.73
N ILE A 425 -21.12 2.83 -4.86
CA ILE A 425 -22.39 3.48 -4.48
C ILE A 425 -23.52 2.91 -5.34
N VAL A 426 -23.38 2.93 -6.66
CA VAL A 426 -24.39 2.40 -7.59
C VAL A 426 -24.64 0.92 -7.36
N ALA A 427 -23.59 0.12 -7.09
CA ALA A 427 -23.77 -1.28 -6.75
C ALA A 427 -24.70 -1.44 -5.52
N LEU A 428 -24.46 -0.70 -4.43
CA LEU A 428 -25.30 -0.80 -3.23
C LEU A 428 -26.72 -0.27 -3.43
N VAL A 429 -26.92 0.77 -4.25
CA VAL A 429 -28.26 1.28 -4.61
C VAL A 429 -29.08 0.22 -5.33
N ASN A 430 -28.43 -0.65 -6.12
CA ASN A 430 -29.08 -1.73 -6.86
C ASN A 430 -29.27 -3.03 -6.05
N TYR A 431 -28.95 -3.03 -4.75
CA TYR A 431 -29.24 -4.15 -3.87
C TYR A 431 -30.75 -4.27 -3.59
N ILE A 432 -31.29 -5.47 -3.75
CA ILE A 432 -32.71 -5.78 -3.52
C ILE A 432 -32.81 -6.82 -2.40
N PRO A 433 -33.39 -6.46 -1.22
CA PRO A 433 -33.43 -7.32 -0.05
C PRO A 433 -34.08 -8.70 -0.24
N ASP A 434 -35.04 -8.79 -1.16
CA ASP A 434 -35.81 -10.02 -1.42
C ASP A 434 -35.11 -10.98 -2.41
N TYR A 435 -33.98 -10.57 -3.01
CA TYR A 435 -33.22 -11.38 -3.94
C TYR A 435 -32.22 -12.29 -3.21
N THR A 436 -31.89 -13.40 -3.86
CA THR A 436 -30.79 -14.26 -3.42
C THR A 436 -29.42 -13.56 -3.64
N ALA A 437 -28.37 -14.09 -3.04
CA ALA A 437 -27.03 -13.53 -3.20
C ALA A 437 -26.58 -13.51 -4.68
N GLU A 438 -26.89 -14.54 -5.46
CA GLU A 438 -26.52 -14.58 -6.90
C GLU A 438 -27.36 -13.59 -7.72
N GLU A 439 -28.68 -13.47 -7.47
CA GLU A 439 -29.53 -12.48 -8.14
C GLU A 439 -29.08 -11.04 -7.81
N ASN A 440 -28.71 -10.77 -6.55
CA ASN A 440 -28.15 -9.48 -6.15
C ASN A 440 -26.81 -9.20 -6.81
N LYS A 441 -25.92 -10.21 -6.87
CA LYS A 441 -24.64 -10.09 -7.58
C LYS A 441 -24.87 -9.70 -9.05
N GLU A 442 -25.82 -10.34 -9.74
CA GLU A 442 -26.16 -10.01 -11.13
C GLU A 442 -26.71 -8.59 -11.24
N ALA A 443 -27.66 -8.20 -10.37
CA ALA A 443 -28.25 -6.87 -10.36
C ALA A 443 -27.22 -5.76 -10.09
N MET A 444 -26.38 -5.96 -9.08
CA MET A 444 -25.33 -5.00 -8.71
C MET A 444 -24.24 -4.87 -9.78
N LEU A 445 -23.93 -5.94 -10.51
CA LEU A 445 -22.96 -5.92 -11.60
C LEU A 445 -23.49 -5.27 -12.87
N ALA A 446 -24.78 -5.38 -13.16
CA ALA A 446 -25.38 -4.92 -14.41
C ALA A 446 -25.16 -3.43 -14.65
N GLU A 447 -25.18 -2.63 -13.59
CA GLU A 447 -25.11 -1.17 -13.68
C GLU A 447 -23.68 -0.61 -13.50
N LEU A 448 -22.67 -1.45 -13.22
CA LEU A 448 -21.31 -0.94 -13.00
C LEU A 448 -20.68 -0.29 -14.23
N ASP A 449 -20.99 -0.79 -15.42
CA ASP A 449 -20.44 -0.28 -16.67
C ASP A 449 -21.16 0.99 -17.17
N SER A 450 -22.36 1.32 -16.64
CA SER A 450 -23.08 2.55 -16.94
C SER A 450 -22.47 3.77 -16.25
N VAL A 451 -21.81 3.57 -15.10
CA VAL A 451 -21.19 4.63 -14.32
C VAL A 451 -19.84 5.03 -14.90
N LYS A 452 -19.76 6.23 -15.45
CA LYS A 452 -18.49 6.87 -15.84
C LYS A 452 -17.96 7.66 -14.66
N THR A 453 -16.70 7.43 -14.29
CA THR A 453 -16.07 8.16 -13.17
C THR A 453 -14.97 9.07 -13.66
N GLY A 454 -14.99 10.32 -13.21
CA GLY A 454 -13.93 11.30 -13.37
C GLY A 454 -13.34 11.70 -12.02
N GLN A 455 -12.05 11.90 -11.97
CA GLN A 455 -11.32 12.32 -10.76
C GLN A 455 -10.43 13.50 -11.10
N VAL A 456 -10.50 14.58 -10.34
CA VAL A 456 -9.68 15.77 -10.57
C VAL A 456 -8.61 15.88 -9.48
N THR A 457 -7.35 15.91 -9.90
CA THR A 457 -6.18 16.04 -9.03
C THR A 457 -5.12 16.93 -9.69
N TYR A 458 -3.93 17.02 -9.10
CA TYR A 458 -2.81 17.78 -9.64
C TYR A 458 -1.61 16.89 -10.01
N ALA A 459 -0.81 17.35 -10.96
CA ALA A 459 0.41 16.69 -11.38
C ALA A 459 1.56 16.97 -10.40
N VAL A 460 2.20 15.92 -9.89
CA VAL A 460 3.34 16.03 -8.96
C VAL A 460 4.67 16.29 -9.67
N ARG A 461 4.74 16.09 -11.00
CA ARG A 461 5.93 16.31 -11.84
C ARG A 461 5.55 16.54 -13.30
N ASP A 462 6.53 17.04 -14.08
CA ASP A 462 6.40 17.13 -15.52
C ASP A 462 6.39 15.73 -16.14
N THR A 463 5.45 15.47 -17.04
CA THR A 463 5.33 14.22 -17.79
C THR A 463 4.60 14.43 -19.11
N GLU A 464 4.65 13.44 -20.01
CA GLU A 464 3.84 13.39 -21.22
C GLU A 464 3.11 12.05 -21.27
N ILE A 465 1.77 12.10 -21.36
CA ILE A 465 0.90 10.91 -21.40
C ILE A 465 -0.09 11.09 -22.53
N ASP A 466 -0.20 10.09 -23.42
CA ASP A 466 -1.09 10.08 -24.59
C ASP A 466 -0.96 11.34 -25.49
N GLY A 467 0.24 11.91 -25.59
CA GLY A 467 0.53 13.11 -26.36
C GLY A 467 0.14 14.43 -25.67
N MET A 468 -0.37 14.37 -24.43
CA MET A 468 -0.63 15.54 -23.61
C MET A 468 0.59 15.88 -22.75
N GLN A 469 1.08 17.11 -22.87
CA GLN A 469 2.12 17.62 -21.97
C GLN A 469 1.49 18.07 -20.66
N ILE A 470 1.97 17.52 -19.57
CA ILE A 470 1.51 17.77 -18.21
C ILE A 470 2.69 18.38 -17.45
N ARG A 471 2.51 19.55 -16.87
CA ARG A 471 3.52 20.20 -16.04
C ARG A 471 3.22 19.99 -14.57
N GLN A 472 4.24 20.07 -13.76
CA GLN A 472 4.07 20.03 -12.29
C GLN A 472 3.08 21.12 -11.85
N ASN A 473 2.12 20.72 -11.00
CA ASN A 473 0.98 21.51 -10.50
C ASN A 473 -0.11 21.82 -11.54
N ASP A 474 -0.07 21.28 -12.75
CA ASP A 474 -1.25 21.30 -13.62
C ASP A 474 -2.36 20.44 -13.01
N TYR A 475 -3.62 20.87 -13.17
CA TYR A 475 -4.77 20.06 -12.84
C TYR A 475 -5.02 19.01 -13.92
N MET A 476 -5.36 17.81 -13.50
CA MET A 476 -5.65 16.68 -14.36
C MET A 476 -7.05 16.15 -14.08
N GLY A 477 -7.86 16.03 -15.11
CA GLY A 477 -9.12 15.29 -15.11
C GLY A 477 -8.90 13.87 -15.61
N ILE A 478 -9.02 12.89 -14.73
CA ILE A 478 -8.71 11.48 -15.01
C ILE A 478 -10.02 10.71 -15.10
N GLY A 479 -10.29 10.10 -16.23
CA GLY A 479 -11.42 9.19 -16.42
C GLY A 479 -11.05 7.73 -16.18
N ASP A 480 -11.99 6.83 -16.43
CA ASP A 480 -11.83 5.38 -16.19
C ASP A 480 -10.62 4.76 -16.93
N LYS A 481 -10.29 5.28 -18.11
CA LYS A 481 -9.29 4.67 -19.03
C LYS A 481 -8.16 5.59 -19.45
N ALA A 482 -8.33 6.91 -19.32
CA ALA A 482 -7.38 7.90 -19.85
C ALA A 482 -7.47 9.23 -19.09
N ILE A 483 -6.47 10.10 -19.26
CA ILE A 483 -6.57 11.49 -18.87
C ILE A 483 -7.47 12.20 -19.89
N LEU A 484 -8.55 12.81 -19.39
CA LEU A 484 -9.56 13.48 -20.22
C LEU A 484 -9.29 14.98 -20.39
N ALA A 485 -8.65 15.58 -19.39
CA ALA A 485 -8.34 17.01 -19.40
C ALA A 485 -7.05 17.33 -18.64
N VAL A 486 -6.33 18.34 -19.11
CA VAL A 486 -5.18 18.95 -18.41
C VAL A 486 -5.30 20.47 -18.53
N GLY A 487 -5.00 21.18 -17.45
CA GLY A 487 -5.05 22.64 -17.45
C GLY A 487 -4.50 23.26 -16.17
N THR A 488 -4.39 24.58 -16.16
CA THR A 488 -3.90 25.37 -15.03
C THR A 488 -5.01 25.96 -14.17
N ASP A 489 -6.26 25.83 -14.59
CA ASP A 489 -7.45 26.27 -13.87
C ASP A 489 -8.31 25.06 -13.49
N LEU A 490 -8.63 24.94 -12.20
CA LEU A 490 -9.35 23.78 -11.65
C LEU A 490 -10.75 23.64 -12.26
N LYS A 491 -11.53 24.73 -12.32
CA LYS A 491 -12.91 24.69 -12.80
C LYS A 491 -12.98 24.41 -14.30
N GLU A 492 -12.11 25.05 -15.07
CA GLU A 492 -12.04 24.82 -16.52
C GLU A 492 -11.62 23.38 -16.83
N THR A 493 -10.64 22.83 -16.08
CA THR A 493 -10.18 21.46 -16.28
C THR A 493 -11.26 20.45 -15.88
N THR A 494 -11.97 20.70 -14.77
CA THR A 494 -13.11 19.88 -14.33
C THR A 494 -14.21 19.86 -15.38
N MET A 495 -14.59 21.02 -15.91
CA MET A 495 -15.61 21.11 -16.96
C MET A 495 -15.21 20.40 -18.26
N LYS A 496 -13.94 20.51 -18.69
CA LYS A 496 -13.43 19.77 -19.86
C LYS A 496 -13.49 18.26 -19.65
N MET A 497 -13.21 17.78 -18.42
CA MET A 497 -13.35 16.37 -18.08
C MET A 497 -14.81 15.94 -18.17
N ILE A 498 -15.73 16.71 -17.58
CA ILE A 498 -17.18 16.44 -17.63
C ILE A 498 -17.68 16.42 -19.07
N ASP A 499 -17.25 17.37 -19.89
CA ASP A 499 -17.61 17.44 -21.31
C ASP A 499 -17.20 16.18 -22.10
N ALA A 500 -16.14 15.51 -21.69
CA ALA A 500 -15.69 14.26 -22.29
C ALA A 500 -16.43 13.02 -21.75
N MET A 501 -17.15 13.17 -20.64
CA MET A 501 -17.89 12.07 -19.97
C MET A 501 -19.38 12.09 -20.29
N VAL A 502 -19.99 13.28 -20.37
CA VAL A 502 -21.43 13.45 -20.63
C VAL A 502 -21.75 13.12 -22.08
N ASP A 503 -22.79 12.33 -22.32
CA ASP A 503 -23.33 11.98 -23.62
C ASP A 503 -24.87 12.08 -23.63
N GLU A 504 -25.52 11.62 -24.72
CA GLU A 504 -26.98 11.71 -24.92
C GLU A 504 -27.77 10.84 -23.93
N ASP A 505 -27.16 9.82 -23.34
CA ASP A 505 -27.79 8.89 -22.40
C ASP A 505 -27.55 9.29 -20.93
N SER A 506 -26.76 10.34 -20.68
CA SER A 506 -26.42 10.81 -19.33
C SER A 506 -27.59 11.56 -18.70
N ALA A 507 -28.05 11.10 -17.54
CA ALA A 507 -29.18 11.67 -16.79
C ALA A 507 -28.78 12.38 -15.50
N ILE A 508 -27.72 11.88 -14.82
CA ILE A 508 -27.30 12.39 -13.51
C ILE A 508 -25.80 12.64 -13.52
N VAL A 509 -25.40 13.76 -12.93
CA VAL A 509 -24.00 14.05 -12.60
C VAL A 509 -23.89 14.29 -11.10
N SER A 510 -23.21 13.39 -10.39
CA SER A 510 -22.94 13.56 -8.96
C SER A 510 -21.51 14.05 -8.73
N ILE A 511 -21.39 15.15 -7.99
CA ILE A 511 -20.12 15.80 -7.63
C ILE A 511 -19.83 15.51 -6.16
N TYR A 512 -18.68 14.87 -5.88
CA TYR A 512 -18.18 14.66 -4.53
C TYR A 512 -16.93 15.52 -4.32
N TYR A 513 -17.03 16.61 -3.54
CA TYR A 513 -15.91 17.49 -3.29
C TYR A 513 -15.01 16.96 -2.16
N GLY A 514 -13.70 17.12 -2.36
CA GLY A 514 -12.66 16.62 -1.46
C GLY A 514 -12.39 17.52 -0.25
N ALA A 515 -11.45 17.09 0.59
CA ALA A 515 -11.05 17.80 1.82
C ALA A 515 -10.43 19.18 1.55
N ASP A 516 -9.80 19.37 0.38
CA ASP A 516 -9.17 20.63 -0.02
C ASP A 516 -10.10 21.55 -0.83
N GLU A 517 -11.41 21.21 -0.91
CA GLU A 517 -12.42 21.95 -1.63
C GLU A 517 -13.60 22.36 -0.75
N THR A 518 -14.42 23.29 -1.28
CA THR A 518 -15.59 23.82 -0.59
C THR A 518 -16.87 23.50 -1.34
N GLU A 519 -17.98 23.50 -0.60
CA GLU A 519 -19.31 23.33 -1.17
C GLU A 519 -19.64 24.43 -2.18
N GLU A 520 -19.22 25.68 -1.93
CA GLU A 520 -19.44 26.80 -2.82
C GLU A 520 -18.81 26.56 -4.20
N HIS A 521 -17.57 26.07 -4.24
CA HIS A 521 -16.90 25.74 -5.50
C HIS A 521 -17.59 24.58 -6.24
N ALA A 522 -18.03 23.56 -5.50
CA ALA A 522 -18.82 22.48 -6.10
C ALA A 522 -20.15 22.97 -6.68
N GLN A 523 -20.85 23.88 -5.98
CA GLN A 523 -22.07 24.50 -6.46
C GLN A 523 -21.87 25.37 -7.70
N GLU A 524 -20.72 26.07 -7.82
CA GLU A 524 -20.40 26.82 -9.03
C GLU A 524 -20.20 25.90 -10.24
N ILE A 525 -19.51 24.77 -10.06
CA ILE A 525 -19.37 23.75 -11.11
C ILE A 525 -20.72 23.15 -11.46
N GLY A 526 -21.55 22.82 -10.45
CA GLY A 526 -22.90 22.31 -10.66
C GLY A 526 -23.75 23.23 -11.52
N LYS A 527 -23.75 24.53 -11.24
CA LYS A 527 -24.46 25.52 -12.07
C LYS A 527 -23.95 25.57 -13.51
N MET A 528 -22.63 25.47 -13.72
CA MET A 528 -22.06 25.43 -15.07
C MET A 528 -22.52 24.18 -15.84
N ILE A 529 -22.68 23.05 -15.15
CA ILE A 529 -23.22 21.81 -15.74
C ILE A 529 -24.69 22.00 -16.11
N GLU A 530 -25.53 22.46 -15.19
CA GLU A 530 -26.97 22.72 -15.41
C GLU A 530 -27.22 23.69 -16.56
N GLU A 531 -26.40 24.76 -16.66
CA GLU A 531 -26.50 25.74 -17.76
C GLU A 531 -26.12 25.11 -19.11
N LYS A 532 -25.17 24.17 -19.12
CA LYS A 532 -24.69 23.56 -20.37
C LYS A 532 -25.45 22.32 -20.78
N TYR A 533 -25.91 21.56 -19.80
CA TYR A 533 -26.64 20.30 -19.97
C TYR A 533 -27.98 20.36 -19.21
N PRO A 534 -28.99 21.08 -19.71
CA PRO A 534 -30.21 21.35 -18.96
C PRO A 534 -31.11 20.12 -18.70
N ASP A 535 -30.83 19.00 -19.38
CA ASP A 535 -31.54 17.73 -19.20
C ASP A 535 -30.84 16.80 -18.18
N VAL A 536 -29.71 17.21 -17.61
CA VAL A 536 -28.93 16.44 -16.63
C VAL A 536 -29.20 16.98 -15.22
N GLU A 537 -29.58 16.10 -14.30
CA GLU A 537 -29.68 16.42 -12.88
C GLU A 537 -28.32 16.46 -12.21
N VAL A 538 -28.06 17.46 -11.36
CA VAL A 538 -26.77 17.61 -10.68
C VAL A 538 -26.94 17.42 -9.18
N GLU A 539 -26.20 16.48 -8.63
CA GLU A 539 -26.11 16.24 -7.19
C GLU A 539 -24.75 16.68 -6.64
N ILE A 540 -24.75 17.34 -5.49
CA ILE A 540 -23.52 17.81 -4.82
C ILE A 540 -23.44 17.18 -3.43
N ASN A 541 -22.37 16.47 -3.19
CA ASN A 541 -22.12 15.74 -1.95
C ASN A 541 -20.74 16.08 -1.39
N CYS A 542 -20.65 16.20 -0.06
CA CYS A 542 -19.36 16.23 0.59
C CYS A 542 -18.74 14.82 0.56
N GLY A 543 -17.62 14.65 -0.12
CA GLY A 543 -16.88 13.41 -0.10
C GLY A 543 -15.82 13.38 1.00
N GLY A 544 -15.15 14.53 1.22
CA GLY A 544 -14.06 14.67 2.18
C GLY A 544 -12.82 13.82 1.87
N GLN A 545 -12.71 13.29 0.64
CA GLN A 545 -11.57 12.52 0.19
C GLN A 545 -10.31 13.39 0.05
N PRO A 546 -9.12 12.87 0.42
CA PRO A 546 -7.85 13.56 0.18
C PRO A 546 -7.42 13.43 -1.29
N ILE A 547 -6.47 14.25 -1.73
CA ILE A 547 -5.77 14.19 -3.04
C ILE A 547 -6.65 14.62 -4.22
N TYR A 548 -7.90 14.17 -4.28
CA TYR A 548 -8.83 14.53 -5.34
C TYR A 548 -9.70 15.71 -4.90
N TYR A 549 -9.61 16.81 -5.65
CA TYR A 549 -10.48 17.97 -5.47
C TYR A 549 -11.94 17.61 -5.71
N PHE A 550 -12.16 16.82 -6.78
CA PHE A 550 -13.50 16.32 -7.10
C PHE A 550 -13.41 14.86 -7.55
N VAL A 551 -14.36 14.06 -7.10
CA VAL A 551 -14.75 12.80 -7.72
C VAL A 551 -16.11 13.01 -8.32
N ILE A 552 -16.31 12.63 -9.59
CA ILE A 552 -17.53 12.91 -10.34
C ILE A 552 -18.01 11.62 -10.97
N SER A 553 -19.29 11.29 -10.80
CA SER A 553 -19.95 10.26 -11.59
C SER A 553 -20.86 10.89 -12.64
N VAL A 554 -20.97 10.20 -13.77
CA VAL A 554 -21.93 10.49 -14.84
C VAL A 554 -22.65 9.19 -15.15
N GLU A 555 -23.98 9.24 -15.01
CA GLU A 555 -24.90 8.11 -15.11
C GLU A 555 -26.03 8.40 -16.09
#